data_3220626c9833979569d2d3577c111804
#
_entry.id   3220626c9833979569d2d3577c111804
#
_cell.length_a   1.000
_cell.length_b   1.000
_cell.length_c   1.000
_cell.angle_alpha   90.00
_cell.angle_beta   90.00
_cell.angle_gamma   90.00
#
_symmetry.space_group_name_H-M   'P 1'
#
loop_
_entity.id
_entity.type
_entity.pdbx_description
1 polymer ?
#
loop_
_entity_poly.entity_id
_entity_poly.type
_entity_poly.pdbx_seq_one_letter_code
_entity_poly.pdbx_strand_id
1 'polypeptide(L)'
;MNKSEGQLSLQNSLNGLPQWVSERILQQINQLTYYEPVIGIMGKTGSGKSSLCNALFSGDVSPVSDVAACTRKALRFRLQLGKRLMTIMDLPGVGESKLRDAEYAALYRKELPRLDLVLWLIKGDDRALAVDEHFYRQVIGESYRHKVLFVISQSDKVEPACGGEKLSTEQKRNISRKICLLHELFQPANPVCAVSIRLQWGLRMMAERMIRCLPRDGIFVNG
;
A
#
# COMPACT_ATOMS: atom_id res chain seq x y z
N MET A 1 4.29 30.70 -13.31
CA MET A 1 4.73 29.29 -13.24
C MET A 1 3.78 28.46 -14.11
N ASN A 2 4.28 27.93 -15.21
CA ASN A 2 3.49 27.35 -16.29
C ASN A 2 2.89 25.97 -15.91
N LYS A 3 1.64 25.74 -16.35
CA LYS A 3 0.93 24.43 -16.20
C LYS A 3 1.73 23.23 -16.75
N SER A 4 2.66 23.47 -17.68
CA SER A 4 3.51 22.47 -18.31
C SER A 4 4.68 21.98 -17.43
N GLU A 5 5.25 22.83 -16.59
CA GLU A 5 6.39 22.45 -15.73
C GLU A 5 5.94 21.53 -14.57
N GLY A 6 4.74 21.75 -14.01
CA GLY A 6 4.18 20.88 -12.98
C GLY A 6 3.82 19.49 -13.53
N GLN A 7 3.39 19.38 -14.79
CA GLN A 7 3.10 18.09 -15.41
C GLN A 7 4.36 17.31 -15.79
N LEU A 8 5.43 17.97 -16.22
CA LEU A 8 6.72 17.32 -16.51
C LEU A 8 7.40 16.79 -15.23
N SER A 9 7.39 17.56 -14.16
CA SER A 9 7.91 17.13 -12.84
C SER A 9 7.19 15.89 -12.34
N LEU A 10 5.90 15.78 -12.57
CA LEU A 10 5.05 14.66 -12.23
C LEU A 10 5.32 13.40 -13.04
N GLN A 11 5.54 13.53 -14.34
CA GLN A 11 5.93 12.41 -15.20
C GLN A 11 7.26 11.80 -14.76
N ASN A 12 8.20 12.63 -14.32
CA ASN A 12 9.50 12.17 -13.81
C ASN A 12 9.41 11.51 -12.43
N SER A 13 8.46 11.90 -11.59
CA SER A 13 8.31 11.39 -10.22
C SER A 13 7.65 10.01 -10.13
N LEU A 14 7.01 9.55 -11.19
CA LEU A 14 6.31 8.26 -11.27
C LEU A 14 7.00 7.28 -12.23
N ASN A 15 8.28 7.49 -12.51
CA ASN A 15 9.09 6.73 -13.47
C ASN A 15 9.20 5.21 -13.20
N GLY A 16 8.70 4.71 -12.08
CA GLY A 16 8.61 3.28 -11.78
C GLY A 16 7.25 2.64 -12.11
N LEU A 17 6.23 3.46 -12.39
CA LEU A 17 4.92 2.98 -12.82
C LEU A 17 4.72 3.27 -14.30
N PRO A 18 3.97 2.43 -15.03
CA PRO A 18 3.50 2.82 -16.36
C PRO A 18 2.80 4.17 -16.29
N GLN A 19 3.13 5.07 -17.23
CA GLN A 19 2.67 6.47 -17.26
C GLN A 19 1.14 6.61 -17.07
N TRP A 20 0.36 5.69 -17.65
CA TRP A 20 -1.09 5.67 -17.53
C TRP A 20 -1.60 5.38 -16.09
N VAL A 21 -0.82 4.65 -15.25
CA VAL A 21 -1.17 4.43 -13.82
C VAL A 21 -1.01 5.74 -13.08
N SER A 22 0.09 6.40 -13.32
CA SER A 22 0.41 7.70 -12.75
C SER A 22 -0.63 8.75 -13.11
N GLU A 23 -0.96 8.84 -14.41
CA GLU A 23 -1.97 9.78 -14.93
C GLU A 23 -3.36 9.50 -14.33
N ARG A 24 -3.74 8.23 -14.18
CA ARG A 24 -5.03 7.85 -13.61
C ARG A 24 -5.13 8.21 -12.13
N ILE A 25 -4.06 7.93 -11.36
CA ILE A 25 -3.96 8.35 -9.96
C ILE A 25 -4.10 9.87 -9.87
N LEU A 26 -3.40 10.60 -10.72
CA LEU A 26 -3.42 12.06 -10.77
C LEU A 26 -4.77 12.64 -11.15
N GLN A 27 -5.43 12.11 -12.17
CA GLN A 27 -6.75 12.58 -12.59
C GLN A 27 -7.79 12.43 -11.47
N GLN A 28 -7.73 11.33 -10.74
CA GLN A 28 -8.68 11.08 -9.65
C GLN A 28 -8.35 11.89 -8.39
N ILE A 29 -7.07 12.05 -8.04
CA ILE A 29 -6.65 12.97 -6.97
C ILE A 29 -7.00 14.42 -7.36
N ASN A 30 -7.00 14.77 -8.66
CA ASN A 30 -7.40 16.07 -9.15
C ASN A 30 -8.90 16.37 -8.98
N GLN A 31 -9.74 15.37 -8.82
CA GLN A 31 -11.16 15.54 -8.51
C GLN A 31 -11.44 15.69 -7.01
N LEU A 32 -10.49 15.27 -6.15
CA LEU A 32 -10.57 15.44 -4.70
C LEU A 32 -10.06 16.85 -4.33
N THR A 33 -10.98 17.79 -4.14
CA THR A 33 -10.67 19.18 -3.80
C THR A 33 -10.05 19.27 -2.39
N TYR A 34 -8.86 19.89 -2.27
CA TYR A 34 -8.23 20.37 -1.00
C TYR A 34 -7.80 19.36 0.06
N TYR A 35 -7.78 18.08 -0.23
CA TYR A 35 -7.45 17.03 0.74
C TYR A 35 -6.09 16.38 0.44
N GLU A 36 -5.25 16.20 1.48
CA GLU A 36 -3.97 15.48 1.40
C GLU A 36 -4.14 14.08 2.01
N PRO A 37 -4.37 13.02 1.20
CA PRO A 37 -4.55 11.68 1.73
C PRO A 37 -3.28 11.15 2.39
N VAL A 38 -3.45 10.44 3.51
CA VAL A 38 -2.38 9.76 4.24
C VAL A 38 -2.55 8.25 4.09
N ILE A 39 -1.62 7.60 3.40
CA ILE A 39 -1.67 6.16 3.11
C ILE A 39 -0.61 5.45 3.93
N GLY A 40 -1.02 4.54 4.81
CA GLY A 40 -0.12 3.67 5.54
C GLY A 40 0.19 2.39 4.76
N ILE A 41 1.45 1.93 4.80
CA ILE A 41 1.85 0.63 4.27
C ILE A 41 2.24 -0.27 5.43
N MET A 42 1.54 -1.37 5.58
CA MET A 42 1.64 -2.33 6.69
C MET A 42 1.90 -3.74 6.16
N GLY A 43 2.29 -4.64 7.05
CA GLY A 43 2.54 -6.04 6.75
C GLY A 43 3.84 -6.55 7.36
N LYS A 44 4.11 -7.84 7.23
CA LYS A 44 5.31 -8.47 7.78
C LYS A 44 6.61 -7.89 7.24
N THR A 45 7.69 -8.09 7.98
CA THR A 45 9.05 -7.88 7.46
C THR A 45 9.27 -8.74 6.21
N GLY A 46 9.83 -8.14 5.15
CA GLY A 46 10.04 -8.82 3.86
C GLY A 46 8.81 -8.93 2.95
N SER A 47 7.65 -8.41 3.33
CA SER A 47 6.46 -8.38 2.46
C SER A 47 6.56 -7.41 1.27
N GLY A 48 7.65 -6.66 1.15
CA GLY A 48 7.87 -5.76 0.02
C GLY A 48 7.33 -4.34 0.20
N LYS A 49 7.10 -3.90 1.44
CA LYS A 49 6.59 -2.54 1.75
C LYS A 49 7.43 -1.45 1.11
N SER A 50 8.72 -1.40 1.42
CA SER A 50 9.63 -0.39 0.87
C SER A 50 9.79 -0.50 -0.65
N SER A 51 9.75 -1.73 -1.20
CA SER A 51 9.77 -1.92 -2.65
C SER A 51 8.51 -1.37 -3.32
N LEU A 52 7.33 -1.55 -2.68
CA LEU A 52 6.09 -0.98 -3.19
C LEU A 52 6.09 0.54 -3.06
N CYS A 53 6.57 1.10 -1.93
CA CYS A 53 6.80 2.53 -1.79
C CYS A 53 7.65 3.06 -2.93
N ASN A 54 8.82 2.48 -3.15
CA ASN A 54 9.73 2.91 -4.21
C ASN A 54 9.11 2.78 -5.60
N ALA A 55 8.38 1.70 -5.88
CA ALA A 55 7.75 1.49 -7.18
C ALA A 55 6.58 2.44 -7.44
N LEU A 56 5.79 2.75 -6.43
CA LEU A 56 4.68 3.70 -6.53
C LEU A 56 5.19 5.15 -6.62
N PHE A 57 6.36 5.43 -6.06
CA PHE A 57 6.80 6.78 -5.75
C PHE A 57 8.27 7.05 -6.13
N SER A 58 8.83 6.28 -7.09
CA SER A 58 10.17 6.50 -7.63
C SER A 58 10.24 7.80 -8.45
N GLY A 59 10.26 8.92 -7.77
CA GLY A 59 10.43 10.25 -8.28
C GLY A 59 10.72 11.19 -7.12
N ASP A 60 10.92 12.48 -7.28
CA ASP A 60 11.30 13.46 -6.27
C ASP A 60 10.48 13.38 -4.97
N VAL A 61 10.73 12.32 -4.21
CA VAL A 61 10.17 12.12 -2.89
C VAL A 61 11.04 12.95 -1.95
N SER A 62 10.61 14.13 -1.60
CA SER A 62 11.20 14.86 -0.48
C SER A 62 10.83 14.13 0.81
N PRO A 63 11.79 13.48 1.51
CA PRO A 63 11.51 12.99 2.85
C PRO A 63 11.17 14.20 3.71
N VAL A 64 9.95 14.26 4.22
CA VAL A 64 9.61 15.23 5.26
C VAL A 64 10.36 14.81 6.51
N SER A 65 11.40 15.56 6.81
CA SER A 65 12.28 15.47 7.96
C SER A 65 11.72 14.65 9.14
N ASP A 66 12.09 13.41 9.19
CA ASP A 66 12.38 12.58 10.35
C ASP A 66 13.11 11.34 9.86
N VAL A 67 14.18 11.56 9.09
CA VAL A 67 15.12 10.52 8.69
C VAL A 67 15.97 10.17 9.92
N ALA A 68 15.42 9.38 10.80
CA ALA A 68 16.23 8.55 11.67
C ALA A 68 16.28 7.17 11.01
N ALA A 69 17.41 6.89 10.39
CA ALA A 69 17.77 5.59 9.88
C ALA A 69 17.69 4.55 11.00
N CYS A 70 16.52 3.98 11.18
CA CYS A 70 16.30 2.72 11.87
C CYS A 70 14.83 2.30 11.67
N THR A 71 14.61 1.11 11.19
CA THR A 71 13.37 0.40 10.93
C THR A 71 12.38 0.28 12.13
N ARG A 72 12.51 1.12 13.14
CA ARG A 72 11.70 1.15 14.36
C ARG A 72 10.66 2.27 14.41
N LYS A 73 10.70 3.22 13.46
CA LYS A 73 9.77 4.36 13.41
C LYS A 73 9.06 4.38 12.06
N ALA A 74 7.84 4.90 12.05
CA ALA A 74 7.12 5.16 10.80
C ALA A 74 7.92 6.18 9.96
N LEU A 75 8.23 5.82 8.71
CA LEU A 75 8.84 6.74 7.75
C LEU A 75 7.73 7.42 6.96
N ARG A 76 7.76 8.73 6.89
CA ARG A 76 6.79 9.53 6.15
C ARG A 76 7.45 10.10 4.89
N PHE A 77 6.80 9.88 3.77
CA PHE A 77 7.19 10.41 2.48
C PHE A 77 6.06 11.29 1.96
N ARG A 78 6.36 12.51 1.61
CA ARG A 78 5.41 13.43 1.05
C ARG A 78 5.61 13.52 -0.45
N LEU A 79 4.56 13.22 -1.19
CA LEU A 79 4.54 13.32 -2.64
C LEU A 79 3.82 14.59 -3.04
N GLN A 80 4.47 15.37 -3.85
CA GLN A 80 3.85 16.52 -4.49
C GLN A 80 3.42 16.16 -5.90
N LEU A 81 2.12 16.25 -6.15
CA LEU A 81 1.50 15.91 -7.42
C LEU A 81 0.89 17.19 -8.01
N GLY A 82 1.71 18.02 -8.67
CA GLY A 82 1.33 19.36 -9.08
C GLY A 82 1.11 20.30 -7.89
N LYS A 83 -0.13 20.76 -7.67
CA LYS A 83 -0.48 21.57 -6.48
C LYS A 83 -0.96 20.74 -5.30
N ARG A 84 -0.96 19.42 -5.40
CA ARG A 84 -1.52 18.51 -4.38
C ARG A 84 -0.45 17.68 -3.74
N LEU A 85 -0.75 17.27 -2.53
CA LEU A 85 0.15 16.50 -1.67
C LEU A 85 -0.54 15.20 -1.27
N MET A 86 0.24 14.14 -1.18
CA MET A 86 -0.15 12.86 -0.61
C MET A 86 0.97 12.42 0.33
N THR A 87 0.62 11.96 1.52
CA THR A 87 1.60 11.42 2.46
C THR A 87 1.54 9.90 2.46
N ILE A 88 2.70 9.26 2.34
CA ILE A 88 2.87 7.84 2.53
C ILE A 88 3.63 7.59 3.82
N MET A 89 3.13 6.64 4.56
CA MET A 89 3.72 6.21 5.82
C MET A 89 4.12 4.74 5.70
N ASP A 90 5.43 4.48 5.60
CA ASP A 90 5.98 3.13 5.71
C ASP A 90 6.09 2.78 7.19
N LEU A 91 5.31 1.78 7.61
CA LEU A 91 5.24 1.33 8.98
C LEU A 91 6.13 0.10 9.20
N PRO A 92 6.75 -0.06 10.39
CA PRO A 92 7.62 -1.20 10.66
C PRO A 92 6.90 -2.51 10.44
N GLY A 93 7.64 -3.52 9.96
CA GLY A 93 7.09 -4.84 9.67
C GLY A 93 6.82 -5.63 10.95
N VAL A 94 5.67 -6.27 11.02
CA VAL A 94 5.32 -7.18 12.12
C VAL A 94 5.97 -8.56 11.96
N GLY A 95 5.99 -9.36 13.03
CA GLY A 95 6.51 -10.73 13.03
C GLY A 95 8.01 -10.83 13.27
N GLU A 96 8.65 -9.82 13.84
CA GLU A 96 10.07 -9.86 14.20
C GLU A 96 10.28 -10.52 15.58
N SER A 97 9.51 -10.12 16.59
CA SER A 97 9.48 -10.72 17.93
C SER A 97 8.24 -10.23 18.69
N LYS A 98 7.81 -10.99 19.70
CA LYS A 98 6.65 -10.62 20.53
C LYS A 98 6.79 -9.24 21.18
N LEU A 99 8.00 -8.89 21.65
CA LEU A 99 8.25 -7.58 22.26
C LEU A 99 8.12 -6.45 21.25
N ARG A 100 8.72 -6.59 20.07
CA ARG A 100 8.62 -5.60 18.99
C ARG A 100 7.21 -5.48 18.43
N ASP A 101 6.52 -6.60 18.30
CA ASP A 101 5.14 -6.59 17.83
C ASP A 101 4.21 -5.83 18.78
N ALA A 102 4.46 -5.87 20.10
CA ALA A 102 3.75 -5.03 21.06
C ALA A 102 4.05 -3.53 20.90
N GLU A 103 5.33 -3.16 20.69
CA GLU A 103 5.73 -1.77 20.41
C GLU A 103 5.10 -1.28 19.10
N TYR A 104 5.12 -2.11 18.05
CA TYR A 104 4.51 -1.79 16.75
C TYR A 104 2.99 -1.69 16.84
N ALA A 105 2.34 -2.53 17.65
CA ALA A 105 0.91 -2.43 17.89
C ALA A 105 0.53 -1.08 18.52
N ALA A 106 1.33 -0.57 19.47
CA ALA A 106 1.12 0.74 20.06
C ALA A 106 1.30 1.87 19.04
N LEU A 107 2.37 1.77 18.21
CA LEU A 107 2.62 2.71 17.13
C LEU A 107 1.47 2.71 16.11
N TYR A 108 1.01 1.54 15.69
CA TYR A 108 -0.07 1.42 14.70
C TYR A 108 -1.38 2.00 15.23
N ARG A 109 -1.76 1.71 16.49
CA ARG A 109 -2.95 2.30 17.11
C ARG A 109 -2.89 3.83 17.17
N LYS A 110 -1.70 4.41 17.36
CA LYS A 110 -1.48 5.85 17.35
C LYS A 110 -1.66 6.46 15.95
N GLU A 111 -1.19 5.77 14.91
CA GLU A 111 -1.18 6.31 13.55
C GLU A 111 -2.48 5.99 12.77
N LEU A 112 -3.14 4.86 13.03
CA LEU A 112 -4.36 4.42 12.34
C LEU A 112 -5.47 5.49 12.22
N PRO A 113 -5.79 6.27 13.27
CA PRO A 113 -6.81 7.33 13.16
C PRO A 113 -6.47 8.38 12.09
N ARG A 114 -5.18 8.59 11.83
CA ARG A 114 -4.66 9.60 10.89
C ARG A 114 -4.53 9.09 9.46
N LEU A 115 -4.67 7.79 9.27
CA LEU A 115 -4.58 7.17 7.95
C LEU A 115 -5.95 7.18 7.27
N ASP A 116 -5.95 7.45 5.99
CA ASP A 116 -7.14 7.38 5.15
C ASP A 116 -7.27 6.02 4.47
N LEU A 117 -6.13 5.40 4.21
CA LEU A 117 -6.02 4.08 3.61
C LEU A 117 -4.83 3.32 4.22
N VAL A 118 -4.99 2.04 4.41
CA VAL A 118 -3.93 1.11 4.80
C VAL A 118 -3.76 0.09 3.68
N LEU A 119 -2.58 0.04 3.08
CA LEU A 119 -2.18 -1.08 2.21
C LEU A 119 -1.56 -2.16 3.09
N TRP A 120 -2.28 -3.26 3.30
CA TRP A 120 -1.76 -4.40 4.05
C TRP A 120 -1.14 -5.42 3.11
N LEU A 121 0.19 -5.52 3.13
CA LEU A 121 0.93 -6.38 2.22
C LEU A 121 1.09 -7.79 2.78
N ILE A 122 0.62 -8.76 2.03
CA ILE A 122 0.83 -10.19 2.24
C ILE A 122 1.71 -10.70 1.09
N LYS A 123 2.87 -11.26 1.41
CA LYS A 123 3.78 -11.81 0.38
C LYS A 123 3.14 -12.99 -0.36
N GLY A 124 3.32 -13.08 -1.67
CA GLY A 124 2.69 -14.09 -2.52
C GLY A 124 2.94 -15.54 -2.10
N ASP A 125 4.18 -15.85 -1.71
CA ASP A 125 4.64 -17.17 -1.25
C ASP A 125 4.53 -17.38 0.28
N ASP A 126 4.07 -16.38 1.04
CA ASP A 126 3.90 -16.54 2.51
C ASP A 126 2.69 -17.42 2.82
N ARG A 127 2.91 -18.49 3.57
CA ARG A 127 1.89 -19.44 4.04
C ARG A 127 1.57 -19.27 5.53
N ALA A 128 2.42 -18.56 6.28
CA ALA A 128 2.31 -18.42 7.73
C ALA A 128 1.53 -17.16 8.11
N LEU A 129 0.22 -17.12 7.86
CA LEU A 129 -0.63 -15.94 8.02
C LEU A 129 -1.07 -15.65 9.46
N ALA A 130 -0.79 -16.55 10.41
CA ALA A 130 -1.28 -16.43 11.80
C ALA A 130 -0.82 -15.14 12.50
N VAL A 131 0.42 -14.67 12.22
CA VAL A 131 0.93 -13.41 12.78
C VAL A 131 0.16 -12.21 12.20
N ASP A 132 -0.06 -12.19 10.88
CA ASP A 132 -0.83 -11.14 10.22
C ASP A 132 -2.27 -11.13 10.72
N GLU A 133 -2.91 -12.30 10.85
CA GLU A 133 -4.28 -12.44 11.33
C GLU A 133 -4.41 -11.94 12.77
N HIS A 134 -3.53 -12.39 13.66
CA HIS A 134 -3.52 -11.96 15.06
C HIS A 134 -3.37 -10.44 15.14
N PHE A 135 -2.38 -9.87 14.45
CA PHE A 135 -2.10 -8.46 14.48
C PHE A 135 -3.24 -7.63 13.88
N TYR A 136 -3.80 -8.08 12.75
CA TYR A 136 -4.96 -7.44 12.13
C TYR A 136 -6.16 -7.38 13.08
N ARG A 137 -6.50 -8.49 13.73
CA ARG A 137 -7.62 -8.55 14.69
C ARG A 137 -7.38 -7.66 15.90
N GLN A 138 -6.15 -7.62 16.42
CA GLN A 138 -5.78 -6.88 17.63
C GLN A 138 -5.64 -5.36 17.40
N VAL A 139 -5.21 -4.95 16.25
CA VAL A 139 -4.83 -3.56 15.98
C VAL A 139 -5.82 -2.85 15.07
N ILE A 140 -6.23 -3.50 13.97
CA ILE A 140 -7.20 -2.93 13.03
C ILE A 140 -8.62 -3.08 13.58
N GLY A 141 -9.00 -4.31 13.96
CA GLY A 141 -10.32 -4.63 14.47
C GLY A 141 -11.45 -4.19 13.52
N GLU A 142 -12.67 -4.12 14.03
CA GLU A 142 -13.84 -3.70 13.25
C GLU A 142 -13.79 -2.21 12.88
N SER A 143 -13.21 -1.36 13.76
CA SER A 143 -13.24 0.09 13.61
C SER A 143 -12.48 0.60 12.38
N TYR A 144 -11.40 -0.07 11.97
CA TYR A 144 -10.53 0.39 10.88
C TYR A 144 -10.52 -0.54 9.67
N ARG A 145 -11.25 -1.67 9.68
CA ARG A 145 -11.26 -2.63 8.57
C ARG A 145 -11.67 -2.01 7.23
N HIS A 146 -12.54 -1.01 7.25
CA HIS A 146 -12.98 -0.29 6.06
C HIS A 146 -11.87 0.51 5.39
N LYS A 147 -10.80 0.86 6.13
CA LYS A 147 -9.62 1.56 5.60
C LYS A 147 -8.57 0.60 5.04
N VAL A 148 -8.70 -0.71 5.23
CA VAL A 148 -7.67 -1.68 4.83
C VAL A 148 -7.94 -2.22 3.44
N LEU A 149 -6.93 -2.13 2.57
CA LEU A 149 -6.85 -2.79 1.28
C LEU A 149 -5.74 -3.84 1.34
N PHE A 150 -6.10 -5.12 1.32
CA PHE A 150 -5.11 -6.19 1.26
C PHE A 150 -4.48 -6.29 -0.13
N VAL A 151 -3.15 -6.42 -0.14
CA VAL A 151 -2.36 -6.53 -1.37
C VAL A 151 -1.45 -7.75 -1.28
N ILE A 152 -1.70 -8.75 -2.10
CA ILE A 152 -0.77 -9.86 -2.32
C ILE A 152 0.39 -9.33 -3.15
N SER A 153 1.51 -9.07 -2.51
CA SER A 153 2.73 -8.57 -3.13
C SER A 153 3.57 -9.71 -3.69
N GLN A 154 4.55 -9.41 -4.55
CA GLN A 154 5.45 -10.40 -5.11
C GLN A 154 4.69 -11.60 -5.71
N SER A 155 3.59 -11.35 -6.41
CA SER A 155 2.72 -12.40 -6.98
C SER A 155 3.44 -13.29 -8.00
N ASP A 156 4.56 -12.84 -8.54
CA ASP A 156 5.47 -13.62 -9.38
C ASP A 156 6.17 -14.78 -8.63
N LYS A 157 6.18 -14.74 -7.30
CA LYS A 157 6.72 -15.80 -6.44
C LYS A 157 5.68 -16.84 -5.99
N VAL A 158 4.43 -16.67 -6.36
CA VAL A 158 3.40 -17.69 -6.11
C VAL A 158 3.74 -18.95 -6.93
N GLU A 159 3.68 -20.11 -6.28
CA GLU A 159 3.96 -21.40 -6.92
C GLU A 159 3.00 -21.68 -8.12
N PRO A 160 3.51 -22.29 -9.19
CA PRO A 160 4.90 -22.62 -9.46
C PRO A 160 5.68 -21.36 -9.84
N ALA A 161 6.66 -20.98 -9.02
CA ALA A 161 7.50 -19.82 -9.27
C ALA A 161 8.39 -20.08 -10.49
N CYS A 162 8.08 -19.44 -11.60
CA CYS A 162 8.90 -19.48 -12.81
C CYS A 162 9.47 -18.08 -13.08
N GLY A 163 10.73 -18.03 -13.53
CA GLY A 163 11.42 -16.78 -13.85
C GLY A 163 10.91 -16.04 -15.11
N GLY A 164 9.73 -16.40 -15.60
CA GLY A 164 9.15 -15.84 -16.82
C GLY A 164 8.79 -14.36 -16.73
N GLU A 165 8.56 -13.75 -17.87
CA GLU A 165 8.13 -12.34 -18.00
C GLU A 165 6.65 -12.13 -17.69
N LYS A 166 5.87 -13.19 -17.60
CA LYS A 166 4.42 -13.16 -17.32
C LYS A 166 4.03 -14.26 -16.35
N LEU A 167 2.95 -14.00 -15.59
CA LEU A 167 2.35 -15.02 -14.74
C LEU A 167 1.74 -16.15 -15.58
N SER A 168 2.05 -17.38 -15.20
CA SER A 168 1.42 -18.57 -15.78
C SER A 168 -0.07 -18.67 -15.41
N THR A 169 -0.83 -19.48 -16.13
CA THR A 169 -2.24 -19.75 -15.80
C THR A 169 -2.37 -20.38 -14.43
N GLU A 170 -1.45 -21.26 -14.07
CA GLU A 170 -1.45 -21.92 -12.76
C GLU A 170 -1.12 -20.94 -11.61
N GLN A 171 -0.15 -20.07 -11.80
CA GLN A 171 0.11 -18.98 -10.85
C GLN A 171 -1.11 -18.09 -10.61
N LYS A 172 -1.81 -17.70 -11.69
CA LYS A 172 -3.03 -16.90 -11.58
C LYS A 172 -4.11 -17.64 -10.80
N ARG A 173 -4.27 -18.98 -11.03
CA ARG A 173 -5.20 -19.82 -10.28
C ARG A 173 -4.83 -19.87 -8.79
N ASN A 174 -3.55 -20.02 -8.46
CA ASN A 174 -3.09 -20.08 -7.08
C ASN A 174 -3.16 -18.71 -6.39
N ILE A 175 -2.96 -17.61 -7.11
CA ILE A 175 -3.26 -16.25 -6.62
C ILE A 175 -4.75 -16.13 -6.28
N SER A 176 -5.65 -16.62 -7.13
CA SER A 176 -7.09 -16.60 -6.87
C SER A 176 -7.45 -17.42 -5.62
N ARG A 177 -6.86 -18.60 -5.44
CA ARG A 177 -7.02 -19.42 -4.23
C ARG A 177 -6.53 -18.66 -2.98
N LYS A 178 -5.40 -17.96 -3.08
CA LYS A 178 -4.88 -17.15 -1.97
C LYS A 178 -5.81 -15.98 -1.66
N ILE A 179 -6.40 -15.34 -2.64
CA ILE A 179 -7.42 -14.30 -2.44
C ILE A 179 -8.59 -14.86 -1.64
N CYS A 180 -9.13 -16.04 -2.01
CA CYS A 180 -10.20 -16.70 -1.26
C CYS A 180 -9.78 -16.96 0.20
N LEU A 181 -8.59 -17.52 0.42
CA LEU A 181 -8.06 -17.75 1.75
C LEU A 181 -7.98 -16.45 2.60
N LEU A 182 -7.53 -15.34 2.01
CA LEU A 182 -7.51 -14.05 2.70
C LEU A 182 -8.91 -13.56 3.04
N HIS A 183 -9.91 -13.80 2.18
CA HIS A 183 -11.30 -13.49 2.48
C HIS A 183 -11.83 -14.31 3.66
N GLU A 184 -11.49 -15.59 3.74
CA GLU A 184 -11.89 -16.47 4.85
C GLU A 184 -11.25 -16.05 6.18
N LEU A 185 -9.94 -15.75 6.18
CA LEU A 185 -9.20 -15.46 7.39
C LEU A 185 -9.43 -14.02 7.91
N PHE A 186 -9.43 -13.04 7.04
CA PHE A 186 -9.43 -11.61 7.42
C PHE A 186 -10.78 -10.92 7.25
N GLN A 187 -11.70 -11.53 6.49
CA GLN A 187 -13.00 -10.94 6.19
C GLN A 187 -12.89 -9.46 5.75
N PRO A 188 -12.06 -9.15 4.74
CA PRO A 188 -11.75 -7.77 4.38
C PRO A 188 -12.99 -7.02 3.92
N ALA A 189 -13.11 -5.74 4.31
CA ALA A 189 -14.18 -4.86 3.83
C ALA A 189 -14.00 -4.45 2.37
N ASN A 190 -12.75 -4.42 1.89
CA ASN A 190 -12.40 -4.06 0.52
C ASN A 190 -11.90 -5.28 -0.26
N PRO A 191 -12.08 -5.30 -1.60
CA PRO A 191 -11.58 -6.41 -2.43
C PRO A 191 -10.06 -6.56 -2.34
N VAL A 192 -9.56 -7.79 -2.20
CA VAL A 192 -8.13 -8.09 -2.17
C VAL A 192 -7.50 -7.88 -3.54
N CYS A 193 -6.34 -7.21 -3.59
CA CYS A 193 -5.51 -7.04 -4.79
C CYS A 193 -4.35 -8.02 -4.82
N ALA A 194 -3.81 -8.27 -6.01
CA ALA A 194 -2.57 -9.00 -6.19
C ALA A 194 -1.68 -8.28 -7.20
N VAL A 195 -0.40 -8.12 -6.88
CA VAL A 195 0.54 -7.35 -7.69
C VAL A 195 1.92 -8.02 -7.78
N SER A 196 2.57 -7.82 -8.91
CA SER A 196 4.01 -8.03 -9.08
C SER A 196 4.64 -6.77 -9.64
N ILE A 197 5.51 -6.13 -8.87
CA ILE A 197 6.27 -4.96 -9.33
C ILE A 197 7.22 -5.39 -10.45
N ARG A 198 7.89 -6.52 -10.28
CA ARG A 198 8.83 -7.06 -11.28
C ARG A 198 8.18 -7.25 -12.65
N LEU A 199 6.93 -7.74 -12.68
CA LEU A 199 6.18 -8.00 -13.92
C LEU A 199 5.25 -6.84 -14.32
N GLN A 200 5.22 -5.77 -13.55
CA GLN A 200 4.27 -4.66 -13.69
C GLN A 200 2.80 -5.14 -13.77
N TRP A 201 2.51 -6.29 -13.14
CA TRP A 201 1.21 -6.93 -13.18
C TRP A 201 0.34 -6.52 -11.99
N GLY A 202 -0.94 -6.27 -12.23
CA GLY A 202 -1.94 -5.96 -11.20
C GLY A 202 -1.88 -4.53 -10.65
N LEU A 203 -0.86 -3.73 -10.97
CA LEU A 203 -0.64 -2.39 -10.42
C LEU A 203 -1.79 -1.43 -10.77
N ARG A 204 -2.32 -1.51 -11.99
CA ARG A 204 -3.47 -0.69 -12.40
C ARG A 204 -4.68 -0.95 -11.52
N MET A 205 -5.05 -2.22 -11.36
CA MET A 205 -6.21 -2.59 -10.57
C MET A 205 -6.03 -2.18 -9.11
N MET A 206 -4.81 -2.32 -8.57
CA MET A 206 -4.50 -1.85 -7.22
C MET A 206 -4.70 -0.33 -7.10
N ALA A 207 -4.17 0.46 -8.04
CA ALA A 207 -4.32 1.90 -8.04
C ALA A 207 -5.79 2.34 -8.11
N GLU A 208 -6.59 1.72 -8.99
CA GLU A 208 -8.03 1.99 -9.09
C GLU A 208 -8.77 1.66 -7.78
N ARG A 209 -8.39 0.58 -7.10
CA ARG A 209 -8.99 0.21 -5.80
C ARG A 209 -8.54 1.12 -4.68
N MET A 210 -7.26 1.50 -4.62
CA MET A 210 -6.76 2.51 -3.67
C MET A 210 -7.59 3.79 -3.74
N ILE A 211 -7.81 4.31 -4.95
CA ILE A 211 -8.59 5.52 -5.19
C ILE A 211 -10.03 5.37 -4.69
N ARG A 212 -10.65 4.21 -4.93
CA ARG A 212 -12.03 3.95 -4.47
C ARG A 212 -12.15 3.83 -2.96
N CYS A 213 -11.08 3.44 -2.27
CA CYS A 213 -11.03 3.33 -0.81
C CYS A 213 -10.77 4.68 -0.13
N LEU A 214 -10.25 5.68 -0.86
CA LEU A 214 -10.03 7.01 -0.30
C LEU A 214 -11.37 7.75 -0.13
N PRO A 215 -11.50 8.57 0.93
CA PRO A 215 -12.70 9.40 1.15
C PRO A 215 -12.90 10.37 -0.03
N ARG A 216 -14.14 10.47 -0.51
CA ARG A 216 -14.46 11.29 -1.68
C ARG A 216 -14.46 12.78 -1.38
N ASP A 217 -14.73 13.19 -0.13
CA ASP A 217 -14.97 14.59 0.25
C ASP A 217 -14.12 15.07 1.44
N GLY A 218 -13.10 14.34 1.86
CA GLY A 218 -12.27 14.72 3.02
C GLY A 218 -13.02 14.77 4.36
N ILE A 219 -14.25 14.27 4.41
CA ILE A 219 -15.09 14.26 5.60
C ILE A 219 -15.24 12.80 6.06
N PHE A 220 -14.36 12.34 6.95
CA PHE A 220 -14.80 11.36 7.92
C PHE A 220 -15.51 12.12 9.03
N VAL A 221 -16.83 12.05 9.04
CA VAL A 221 -17.60 12.40 10.22
C VAL A 221 -17.15 11.45 11.33
N ASN A 222 -16.42 12.00 12.30
CA ASN A 222 -16.14 11.29 13.53
C ASN A 222 -17.48 10.96 14.17
N GLY A 223 -17.89 9.70 14.12
CA GLY A 223 -18.96 9.13 14.91
C GLY A 223 -18.37 8.42 16.11
#